data_023a0d8d8d921df8c7deaeca784bc583
#
_entry.id   023a0d8d8d921df8c7deaeca784bc583
#
_cell.length_a   1.000
_cell.length_b   1.000
_cell.length_c   1.000
_cell.angle_alpha   90.00
_cell.angle_beta   90.00
_cell.angle_gamma   90.00
#
_symmetry.space_group_name_H-M   'P 1'
#
loop_
_entity.id
_entity.type
_entity.pdbx_description
1 polymer ?
#
loop_
_entity_poly.entity_id
_entity_poly.type
_entity_poly.pdbx_seq_one_letter_code
_entity_poly.pdbx_strand_id
1 'polypeptide(L)'
;CALPISINLNMITERPDPETMDSLTEFEKAAMAAAKHYVDWDSGYSKQQSTRPQTLGYGLADSPSGQAAWILEKFWAWTDCNGHPENALQRDDMLDNVMLYWLPGTAASSARLYWESFGRRSQDDVTIPVGCSVFPKDIFTASRRWAEKRFHNIIHWSELDKGGHFAALEQPGLFVEEMRSCFRKVR
;
A
#
# COMPACT_ATOMS: atom_id res chain seq x y z
N CYS A 1 19.97 -1.61 18.58
CA CYS A 1 18.72 -1.71 17.80
C CYS A 1 17.94 -2.89 18.31
N ALA A 2 16.68 -2.68 18.72
CA ALA A 2 15.77 -3.79 18.97
C ALA A 2 15.34 -4.37 17.62
N LEU A 3 15.45 -5.69 17.47
CA LEU A 3 14.87 -6.38 16.32
C LEU A 3 13.35 -6.43 16.51
N PRO A 4 12.55 -6.32 15.43
CA PRO A 4 11.11 -6.47 15.53
C PRO A 4 10.77 -7.90 16.01
N ILE A 5 9.88 -7.99 17.00
CA ILE A 5 9.41 -9.28 17.51
C ILE A 5 8.22 -9.83 16.71
N SER A 6 7.53 -8.96 15.97
CA SER A 6 6.44 -9.27 15.05
C SER A 6 6.16 -8.07 14.15
N ILE A 7 5.49 -8.32 13.02
CA ILE A 7 5.00 -7.28 12.09
C ILE A 7 3.55 -7.54 11.73
N ASN A 8 2.84 -6.48 11.32
CA ASN A 8 1.55 -6.61 10.63
C ASN A 8 1.64 -5.93 9.26
N LEU A 9 1.09 -6.56 8.26
CA LEU A 9 1.05 -6.09 6.88
C LEU A 9 -0.41 -5.91 6.44
N ASN A 10 -0.73 -4.76 5.88
CA ASN A 10 -2.01 -4.55 5.20
C ASN A 10 -1.89 -4.67 3.68
N MET A 11 -0.76 -4.34 3.09
CA MET A 11 -0.49 -4.58 1.67
C MET A 11 0.46 -5.77 1.49
N ILE A 12 -0.09 -6.88 1.00
CA ILE A 12 0.67 -8.11 0.79
C ILE A 12 1.02 -8.20 -0.69
N THR A 13 2.31 -8.01 -1.01
CA THR A 13 2.81 -7.89 -2.39
C THR A 13 3.43 -9.18 -2.94
N GLU A 14 3.01 -10.32 -2.42
CA GLU A 14 3.54 -11.61 -2.88
C GLU A 14 3.03 -11.95 -4.27
N ARG A 15 3.90 -12.58 -5.04
CA ARG A 15 3.58 -12.98 -6.42
C ARG A 15 2.70 -14.23 -6.43
N PRO A 16 1.88 -14.41 -7.48
CA PRO A 16 1.21 -15.67 -7.72
C PRO A 16 2.19 -16.84 -7.72
N ASP A 17 1.85 -17.91 -7.00
CA ASP A 17 2.63 -19.14 -7.01
C ASP A 17 2.39 -19.89 -8.33
N PRO A 18 3.43 -20.16 -9.14
CA PRO A 18 3.29 -20.88 -10.41
C PRO A 18 2.56 -22.23 -10.28
N GLU A 19 2.70 -22.91 -9.14
CA GLU A 19 2.06 -24.21 -8.89
C GLU A 19 0.53 -24.10 -8.71
N THR A 20 0.02 -22.89 -8.49
CA THR A 20 -1.42 -22.64 -8.27
C THR A 20 -2.16 -22.14 -9.51
N MET A 21 -1.45 -21.88 -10.62
CA MET A 21 -2.02 -21.21 -11.80
C MET A 21 -3.18 -21.98 -12.45
N ASP A 22 -3.17 -23.31 -12.37
CA ASP A 22 -4.24 -24.16 -12.90
C ASP A 22 -5.47 -24.27 -11.94
N SER A 23 -5.36 -23.70 -10.72
CA SER A 23 -6.37 -23.82 -9.65
C SER A 23 -6.64 -22.50 -8.94
N LEU A 24 -6.60 -21.40 -9.67
CA LEU A 24 -6.86 -20.06 -9.13
C LEU A 24 -8.28 -19.91 -8.60
N THR A 25 -8.36 -19.39 -7.38
CA THR A 25 -9.65 -18.94 -6.81
C THR A 25 -10.14 -17.65 -7.47
N GLU A 26 -11.40 -17.29 -7.30
CA GLU A 26 -11.92 -16.02 -7.81
C GLU A 26 -11.22 -14.82 -7.14
N PHE A 27 -10.87 -14.91 -5.86
CA PHE A 27 -10.07 -13.91 -5.17
C PHE A 27 -8.69 -13.71 -5.84
N GLU A 28 -8.00 -14.79 -6.17
CA GLU A 28 -6.68 -14.73 -6.81
C GLU A 28 -6.73 -14.19 -8.23
N LYS A 29 -7.77 -14.55 -9.00
CA LYS A 29 -8.01 -13.96 -10.32
C LYS A 29 -8.24 -12.44 -10.22
N ALA A 30 -9.03 -12.01 -9.24
CA ALA A 30 -9.28 -10.60 -8.98
C ALA A 30 -7.99 -9.86 -8.54
N ALA A 31 -7.19 -10.47 -7.66
CA ALA A 31 -5.90 -9.93 -7.22
C ALA A 31 -4.92 -9.74 -8.40
N MET A 32 -4.85 -10.72 -9.30
CA MET A 32 -4.03 -10.61 -10.51
C MET A 32 -4.53 -9.52 -11.46
N ALA A 33 -5.84 -9.38 -11.61
CA ALA A 33 -6.43 -8.33 -12.43
C ALA A 33 -6.15 -6.93 -11.85
N ALA A 34 -6.26 -6.76 -10.53
CA ALA A 34 -5.92 -5.52 -9.84
C ALA A 34 -4.43 -5.17 -9.99
N ALA A 35 -3.54 -6.14 -9.80
CA ALA A 35 -2.10 -5.95 -10.01
C ALA A 35 -1.77 -5.55 -11.45
N LYS A 36 -2.45 -6.16 -12.43
CA LYS A 36 -2.30 -5.77 -13.84
C LYS A 36 -2.78 -4.34 -14.09
N HIS A 37 -3.94 -3.97 -13.55
CA HIS A 37 -4.47 -2.60 -13.65
C HIS A 37 -3.47 -1.58 -13.07
N TYR A 38 -2.92 -1.85 -11.88
CA TYR A 38 -1.88 -1.00 -11.28
C TYR A 38 -0.68 -0.82 -12.21
N VAL A 39 -0.18 -1.91 -12.79
CA VAL A 39 0.99 -1.84 -13.71
C VAL A 39 0.66 -1.02 -14.95
N ASP A 40 -0.51 -1.22 -15.54
CA ASP A 40 -0.89 -0.59 -16.81
C ASP A 40 -1.25 0.90 -16.65
N TRP A 41 -1.88 1.29 -15.53
CA TRP A 41 -2.50 2.61 -15.38
C TRP A 41 -1.98 3.42 -14.19
N ASP A 42 -1.71 2.80 -13.04
CA ASP A 42 -1.45 3.55 -11.80
C ASP A 42 0.04 3.67 -11.45
N SER A 43 0.91 2.89 -12.11
CA SER A 43 2.34 2.81 -11.77
C SER A 43 3.20 3.96 -12.28
N GLY A 44 2.65 4.87 -13.12
CA GLY A 44 3.40 5.97 -13.75
C GLY A 44 4.18 6.83 -12.76
N TYR A 45 3.57 7.15 -11.61
CA TYR A 45 4.21 7.91 -10.55
C TYR A 45 5.48 7.22 -10.01
N SER A 46 5.40 5.92 -9.75
CA SER A 46 6.52 5.16 -9.20
C SER A 46 7.65 5.01 -10.20
N LYS A 47 7.32 4.84 -11.48
CA LYS A 47 8.30 4.79 -12.57
C LYS A 47 9.02 6.12 -12.74
N GLN A 48 8.29 7.24 -12.70
CA GLN A 48 8.86 8.58 -12.77
C GLN A 48 9.79 8.84 -11.58
N GLN A 49 9.32 8.56 -10.37
CA GLN A 49 10.08 8.79 -9.13
C GLN A 49 11.29 7.87 -9.00
N SER A 50 11.21 6.62 -9.47
CA SER A 50 12.32 5.67 -9.41
C SER A 50 13.39 5.87 -10.48
N THR A 51 13.13 6.67 -11.51
CA THR A 51 14.07 6.89 -12.62
C THR A 51 14.58 8.32 -12.71
N ARG A 52 13.73 9.33 -12.56
CA ARG A 52 14.05 10.75 -12.70
C ARG A 52 13.32 11.61 -11.66
N PRO A 53 13.57 11.38 -10.35
CA PRO A 53 12.86 12.07 -9.27
C PRO A 53 13.06 13.59 -9.30
N GLN A 54 14.27 14.05 -9.61
CA GLN A 54 14.57 15.48 -9.62
C GLN A 54 13.81 16.24 -10.70
N THR A 55 13.59 15.64 -11.87
CA THR A 55 12.83 16.27 -12.96
C THR A 55 11.39 16.57 -12.53
N LEU A 56 10.74 15.61 -11.86
CA LEU A 56 9.42 15.80 -11.29
C LEU A 56 9.42 16.81 -10.14
N GLY A 57 10.46 16.75 -9.30
CA GLY A 57 10.60 17.56 -8.11
C GLY A 57 10.53 19.07 -8.34
N TYR A 58 11.03 19.56 -9.46
CA TYR A 58 10.92 20.98 -9.82
C TYR A 58 9.46 21.42 -9.97
N GLY A 59 8.67 20.69 -10.72
CA GLY A 59 7.25 21.01 -10.94
C GLY A 59 6.41 20.92 -9.67
N LEU A 60 6.67 19.89 -8.85
CA LEU A 60 5.95 19.71 -7.59
C LEU A 60 6.32 20.74 -6.53
N ALA A 61 7.57 21.24 -6.52
CA ALA A 61 8.00 22.28 -5.59
C ALA A 61 7.55 23.69 -6.00
N ASP A 62 7.24 23.90 -7.28
CA ASP A 62 6.83 25.20 -7.83
C ASP A 62 5.32 25.40 -7.85
N SER A 63 4.53 24.31 -7.91
CA SER A 63 3.08 24.39 -8.09
C SER A 63 2.33 23.69 -6.95
N PRO A 64 1.61 24.44 -6.08
CA PRO A 64 0.76 23.83 -5.05
C PRO A 64 -0.37 22.97 -5.66
N SER A 65 -0.94 23.39 -6.78
CA SER A 65 -1.95 22.59 -7.48
C SER A 65 -1.36 21.34 -8.14
N GLY A 66 -0.11 21.42 -8.63
CA GLY A 66 0.62 20.26 -9.14
C GLY A 66 0.91 19.24 -8.04
N GLN A 67 1.37 19.70 -6.88
CA GLN A 67 1.60 18.85 -5.69
C GLN A 67 0.29 18.23 -5.21
N ALA A 68 -0.78 19.01 -5.14
CA ALA A 68 -2.10 18.53 -4.75
C ALA A 68 -2.61 17.46 -5.73
N ALA A 69 -2.58 17.72 -7.02
CA ALA A 69 -3.02 16.76 -8.04
C ALA A 69 -2.23 15.44 -7.98
N TRP A 70 -0.91 15.50 -7.76
CA TRP A 70 -0.04 14.34 -7.65
C TRP A 70 -0.40 13.40 -6.50
N ILE A 71 -0.85 13.96 -5.37
CA ILE A 71 -1.24 13.21 -4.19
C ILE A 71 -2.72 12.80 -4.23
N LEU A 72 -3.62 13.76 -4.54
CA LEU A 72 -5.06 13.54 -4.50
C LEU A 72 -5.54 12.51 -5.54
N GLU A 73 -4.85 12.41 -6.68
CA GLU A 73 -5.11 11.37 -7.66
C GLU A 73 -4.96 9.96 -7.05
N LYS A 74 -4.02 9.76 -6.10
CA LYS A 74 -3.84 8.49 -5.41
C LYS A 74 -4.92 8.24 -4.35
N PHE A 75 -5.37 9.27 -3.65
CA PHE A 75 -6.57 9.14 -2.81
C PHE A 75 -7.79 8.75 -3.64
N TRP A 76 -7.94 9.31 -4.82
CA TRP A 76 -9.03 8.95 -5.73
C TRP A 76 -8.95 7.50 -6.20
N ALA A 77 -7.79 7.06 -6.64
CA ALA A 77 -7.61 5.76 -7.28
C ALA A 77 -7.56 4.59 -6.28
N TRP A 78 -7.07 4.82 -5.04
CA TRP A 78 -6.69 3.74 -4.13
C TRP A 78 -7.48 3.69 -2.82
N THR A 79 -8.49 4.54 -2.64
CA THR A 79 -9.42 4.43 -1.52
C THR A 79 -10.66 3.62 -1.91
N ASP A 80 -11.29 2.99 -0.92
CA ASP A 80 -12.60 2.36 -1.06
C ASP A 80 -13.71 3.44 -0.97
N CYS A 81 -13.76 4.31 -1.99
CA CYS A 81 -14.51 5.57 -1.97
C CYS A 81 -15.71 5.64 -2.93
N ASN A 82 -16.05 4.54 -3.61
CA ASN A 82 -17.17 4.53 -4.56
C ASN A 82 -17.15 5.72 -5.57
N GLY A 83 -15.95 6.02 -6.11
CA GLY A 83 -15.76 6.99 -7.17
C GLY A 83 -15.50 8.44 -6.74
N HIS A 84 -15.53 8.75 -5.42
CA HIS A 84 -15.10 10.07 -4.94
C HIS A 84 -14.45 9.97 -3.56
N PRO A 85 -13.21 10.47 -3.36
CA PRO A 85 -12.47 10.30 -2.11
C PRO A 85 -13.17 10.90 -0.88
N GLU A 86 -13.98 11.95 -1.02
CA GLU A 86 -14.75 12.51 0.08
C GLU A 86 -15.87 11.57 0.61
N ASN A 87 -16.17 10.48 -0.08
CA ASN A 87 -17.05 9.43 0.46
C ASN A 87 -16.36 8.58 1.54
N ALA A 88 -15.03 8.58 1.58
CA ALA A 88 -14.23 7.81 2.53
C ALA A 88 -13.37 8.68 3.45
N LEU A 89 -12.94 9.85 3.00
CA LEU A 89 -12.00 10.74 3.71
C LEU A 89 -12.57 12.15 3.82
N GLN A 90 -12.19 12.88 4.87
CA GLN A 90 -12.51 14.29 4.96
C GLN A 90 -11.59 15.10 4.02
N ARG A 91 -12.11 16.16 3.42
CA ARG A 91 -11.35 17.04 2.53
C ARG A 91 -10.13 17.63 3.23
N ASP A 92 -10.31 18.09 4.46
CA ASP A 92 -9.24 18.73 5.22
C ASP A 92 -8.12 17.74 5.56
N ASP A 93 -8.42 16.47 5.88
CA ASP A 93 -7.40 15.43 6.10
C ASP A 93 -6.55 15.17 4.84
N MET A 94 -7.17 15.19 3.66
CA MET A 94 -6.46 15.06 2.38
C MET A 94 -5.59 16.29 2.09
N LEU A 95 -6.09 17.48 2.38
CA LEU A 95 -5.34 18.73 2.21
C LEU A 95 -4.18 18.81 3.20
N ASP A 96 -4.37 18.43 4.45
CA ASP A 96 -3.32 18.36 5.45
C ASP A 96 -2.21 17.39 5.01
N ASN A 97 -2.57 16.26 4.42
CA ASN A 97 -1.58 15.35 3.84
C ASN A 97 -0.76 16.02 2.72
N VAL A 98 -1.40 16.77 1.83
CA VAL A 98 -0.69 17.55 0.80
C VAL A 98 0.24 18.59 1.44
N MET A 99 -0.22 19.26 2.49
CA MET A 99 0.56 20.29 3.19
C MET A 99 1.79 19.74 3.91
N LEU A 100 1.77 18.47 4.35
CA LEU A 100 2.97 17.79 4.90
C LEU A 100 4.13 17.70 3.90
N TYR A 101 3.85 17.74 2.62
CA TYR A 101 4.87 17.80 1.56
C TYR A 101 5.16 19.22 1.10
N TRP A 102 4.09 20.01 0.96
CA TRP A 102 4.21 21.37 0.42
C TRP A 102 4.95 22.34 1.35
N LEU A 103 4.54 22.43 2.62
CA LEU A 103 5.13 23.39 3.56
C LEU A 103 6.64 23.18 3.80
N PRO A 104 7.13 21.94 4.01
CA PRO A 104 8.54 21.71 4.19
C PRO A 104 9.33 21.61 2.87
N GLY A 105 8.68 21.72 1.71
CA GLY A 105 9.31 21.62 0.39
C GLY A 105 9.90 20.23 0.08
N THR A 106 9.26 19.15 0.55
CA THR A 106 9.82 17.79 0.50
C THR A 106 9.44 16.98 -0.73
N ALA A 107 8.80 17.57 -1.73
CA ALA A 107 8.38 16.87 -2.93
C ALA A 107 9.52 16.11 -3.63
N ALA A 108 10.64 16.79 -3.90
CA ALA A 108 11.80 16.18 -4.56
C ALA A 108 12.48 15.11 -3.70
N SER A 109 12.64 15.37 -2.39
CA SER A 109 13.29 14.42 -1.48
C SER A 109 12.45 13.16 -1.25
N SER A 110 11.12 13.29 -1.16
CA SER A 110 10.22 12.14 -1.07
C SER A 110 10.25 11.28 -2.33
N ALA A 111 10.30 11.90 -3.51
CA ALA A 111 10.42 11.18 -4.77
C ALA A 111 11.75 10.40 -4.87
N ARG A 112 12.84 10.93 -4.28
CA ARG A 112 14.15 10.27 -4.26
C ARG A 112 14.14 8.93 -3.52
N LEU A 113 13.27 8.76 -2.53
CA LEU A 113 13.11 7.47 -1.84
C LEU A 113 12.84 6.32 -2.81
N TYR A 114 12.06 6.58 -3.85
CA TYR A 114 11.78 5.59 -4.90
C TYR A 114 13.03 5.28 -5.73
N TRP A 115 13.82 6.27 -6.10
CA TRP A 115 15.08 6.05 -6.83
C TRP A 115 16.09 5.23 -6.01
N GLU A 116 16.14 5.42 -4.70
CA GLU A 116 17.07 4.73 -3.81
C GLU A 116 16.63 3.30 -3.47
N SER A 117 15.33 3.02 -3.37
CA SER A 117 14.81 1.77 -2.81
C SER A 117 13.86 0.98 -3.71
N PHE A 118 13.22 1.62 -4.68
CA PHE A 118 12.24 0.93 -5.52
C PHE A 118 12.92 -0.06 -6.45
N GLY A 119 12.49 -1.33 -6.41
CA GLY A 119 13.11 -2.43 -7.15
C GLY A 119 14.21 -3.17 -6.39
N ARG A 120 14.60 -2.73 -5.19
CA ARG A 120 15.54 -3.43 -4.30
C ARG A 120 14.81 -4.25 -3.23
N ARG A 121 13.71 -4.90 -3.61
CA ARG A 121 12.97 -5.73 -2.66
C ARG A 121 13.77 -6.99 -2.35
N SER A 122 14.00 -7.23 -1.05
CA SER A 122 14.45 -8.54 -0.59
C SER A 122 13.38 -9.59 -0.92
N GLN A 123 13.85 -10.75 -1.34
CA GLN A 123 13.04 -11.96 -1.52
C GLN A 123 13.29 -12.96 -0.37
N ASP A 124 14.00 -12.51 0.67
CA ASP A 124 14.35 -13.38 1.79
C ASP A 124 13.09 -13.81 2.55
N ASP A 125 13.13 -15.01 3.09
CA ASP A 125 12.09 -15.55 3.94
C ASP A 125 11.92 -14.73 5.22
N VAL A 126 10.69 -14.58 5.66
CA VAL A 126 10.34 -13.89 6.91
C VAL A 126 9.87 -14.92 7.92
N THR A 127 10.68 -15.09 8.97
CA THR A 127 10.46 -16.12 10.00
C THR A 127 9.87 -15.57 11.30
N ILE A 128 9.93 -14.27 11.51
CA ILE A 128 9.27 -13.64 12.66
C ILE A 128 7.74 -13.75 12.54
N PRO A 129 6.99 -13.66 13.65
CA PRO A 129 5.53 -13.66 13.61
C PRO A 129 4.97 -12.53 12.72
N VAL A 130 4.09 -12.89 11.80
CA VAL A 130 3.47 -11.96 10.84
C VAL A 130 1.96 -11.98 10.96
N GLY A 131 1.34 -10.81 11.05
CA GLY A 131 -0.08 -10.61 10.81
C GLY A 131 -0.30 -10.08 9.40
N CYS A 132 -1.40 -10.50 8.77
CA CYS A 132 -1.86 -10.01 7.49
C CYS A 132 -3.32 -9.56 7.61
N SER A 133 -3.58 -8.28 7.33
CA SER A 133 -4.92 -7.70 7.31
C SER A 133 -5.20 -7.24 5.87
N VAL A 134 -5.95 -8.05 5.13
CA VAL A 134 -6.20 -7.87 3.70
C VAL A 134 -7.42 -6.99 3.50
N PHE A 135 -7.22 -5.77 3.00
CA PHE A 135 -8.29 -4.85 2.66
C PHE A 135 -8.72 -5.04 1.20
N PRO A 136 -10.04 -5.08 0.90
CA PRO A 136 -10.55 -5.54 -0.40
C PRO A 136 -10.21 -4.61 -1.57
N LYS A 137 -9.96 -3.32 -1.30
CA LYS A 137 -9.64 -2.32 -2.33
C LYS A 137 -8.19 -1.84 -2.28
N ASP A 138 -7.30 -2.60 -1.62
CA ASP A 138 -5.87 -2.32 -1.70
C ASP A 138 -5.34 -2.58 -3.13
N ILE A 139 -4.30 -1.84 -3.52
CA ILE A 139 -3.68 -1.93 -4.85
C ILE A 139 -3.02 -3.27 -5.11
N PHE A 140 -2.56 -3.94 -4.06
CA PHE A 140 -2.06 -5.30 -4.11
C PHE A 140 -2.68 -6.13 -2.98
N THR A 141 -3.25 -7.25 -3.37
CA THR A 141 -3.70 -8.29 -2.44
C THR A 141 -3.10 -9.64 -2.84
N ALA A 142 -2.93 -10.53 -1.88
CA ALA A 142 -2.47 -11.88 -2.12
C ALA A 142 -3.29 -12.87 -1.29
N SER A 143 -3.46 -14.08 -1.79
CA SER A 143 -4.05 -15.15 -1.01
C SER A 143 -3.08 -15.61 0.08
N ARG A 144 -3.63 -16.19 1.15
CA ARG A 144 -2.83 -16.74 2.23
C ARG A 144 -1.81 -17.77 1.71
N ARG A 145 -2.19 -18.66 0.80
CA ARG A 145 -1.30 -19.68 0.26
C ARG A 145 -0.12 -19.10 -0.54
N TRP A 146 -0.28 -17.91 -1.16
CA TRP A 146 0.83 -17.21 -1.81
C TRP A 146 1.74 -16.54 -0.76
N ALA A 147 1.13 -15.93 0.25
CA ALA A 147 1.86 -15.29 1.34
C ALA A 147 2.70 -16.28 2.16
N GLU A 148 2.20 -17.50 2.38
CA GLU A 148 2.89 -18.57 3.13
C GLU A 148 4.19 -19.04 2.47
N LYS A 149 4.40 -18.79 1.17
CA LYS A 149 5.67 -19.10 0.50
C LYS A 149 6.85 -18.27 1.03
N ARG A 150 6.59 -17.12 1.60
CA ARG A 150 7.60 -16.23 2.16
C ARG A 150 7.47 -15.99 3.67
N PHE A 151 6.24 -15.90 4.15
CA PHE A 151 5.94 -15.63 5.56
C PHE A 151 5.64 -16.95 6.27
N HIS A 152 6.67 -17.58 6.85
CA HIS A 152 6.54 -18.94 7.41
C HIS A 152 5.83 -18.98 8.77
N ASN A 153 5.61 -17.84 9.42
CA ASN A 153 4.96 -17.74 10.71
C ASN A 153 3.80 -16.73 10.69
N ILE A 154 2.78 -17.02 9.90
CA ILE A 154 1.56 -16.19 9.85
C ILE A 154 0.68 -16.52 11.07
N ILE A 155 0.71 -15.64 12.07
CA ILE A 155 -0.06 -15.76 13.32
C ILE A 155 -1.45 -15.15 13.25
N HIS A 156 -1.68 -14.26 12.30
CA HIS A 156 -2.96 -13.56 12.10
C HIS A 156 -3.22 -13.39 10.61
N TRP A 157 -4.43 -13.72 10.18
CA TRP A 157 -4.91 -13.52 8.81
C TRP A 157 -6.34 -13.07 8.86
N SER A 158 -6.65 -11.90 8.32
CA SER A 158 -8.01 -11.38 8.18
C SER A 158 -8.23 -10.87 6.76
N GLU A 159 -9.34 -11.27 6.17
CA GLU A 159 -9.85 -10.70 4.93
C GLU A 159 -11.03 -9.79 5.30
N LEU A 160 -10.83 -8.48 5.12
CA LEU A 160 -11.78 -7.46 5.56
C LEU A 160 -12.81 -7.20 4.45
N ASP A 161 -13.96 -6.65 4.83
CA ASP A 161 -15.08 -6.40 3.93
C ASP A 161 -15.10 -4.97 3.35
N LYS A 162 -14.25 -4.07 3.87
CA LYS A 162 -14.17 -2.67 3.44
C LYS A 162 -12.79 -2.07 3.72
N GLY A 163 -12.46 -1.01 2.98
CA GLY A 163 -11.22 -0.26 3.04
C GLY A 163 -10.27 -0.57 1.88
N GLY A 164 -9.42 0.39 1.57
CA GLY A 164 -8.45 0.36 0.49
C GLY A 164 -7.02 0.51 0.98
N HIS A 165 -6.20 1.12 0.12
CA HIS A 165 -4.77 1.28 0.36
C HIS A 165 -4.45 2.14 1.58
N PHE A 166 -5.26 3.16 1.85
CA PHE A 166 -5.08 4.06 2.99
C PHE A 166 -5.91 3.62 4.20
N ALA A 167 -5.92 2.32 4.47
CA ALA A 167 -6.78 1.66 5.45
C ALA A 167 -6.84 2.35 6.82
N ALA A 168 -5.71 2.87 7.33
CA ALA A 168 -5.65 3.58 8.60
C ALA A 168 -6.43 4.91 8.58
N LEU A 169 -6.50 5.58 7.43
CA LEU A 169 -7.28 6.81 7.24
C LEU A 169 -8.75 6.49 6.94
N GLU A 170 -8.99 5.51 6.08
CA GLU A 170 -10.34 5.14 5.61
C GLU A 170 -11.19 4.46 6.69
N GLN A 171 -10.57 3.56 7.45
CA GLN A 171 -11.21 2.68 8.43
C GLN A 171 -10.41 2.62 9.73
N PRO A 172 -10.19 3.75 10.44
CA PRO A 172 -9.30 3.80 11.61
C PRO A 172 -9.70 2.85 12.73
N GLY A 173 -11.00 2.69 12.99
CA GLY A 173 -11.52 1.75 13.99
C GLY A 173 -11.16 0.31 13.67
N LEU A 174 -11.45 -0.13 12.44
CA LEU A 174 -11.16 -1.47 11.97
C LEU A 174 -9.64 -1.74 11.94
N PHE A 175 -8.85 -0.77 11.47
CA PHE A 175 -7.39 -0.87 11.46
C PHE A 175 -6.82 -1.06 12.87
N VAL A 176 -7.30 -0.29 13.85
CA VAL A 176 -6.87 -0.43 15.27
C VAL A 176 -7.27 -1.79 15.85
N GLU A 177 -8.46 -2.29 15.54
CA GLU A 177 -8.92 -3.63 15.99
C GLU A 177 -8.04 -4.73 15.42
N GLU A 178 -7.68 -4.66 14.15
CA GLU A 178 -6.76 -5.60 13.49
C GLU A 178 -5.37 -5.59 14.14
N MET A 179 -4.81 -4.41 14.37
CA MET A 179 -3.52 -4.26 15.06
C MET A 179 -3.57 -4.88 16.48
N ARG A 180 -4.61 -4.60 17.23
CA ARG A 180 -4.80 -5.16 18.58
C ARG A 180 -4.96 -6.67 18.54
N SER A 181 -5.73 -7.21 17.61
CA SER A 181 -5.99 -8.64 17.46
C SER A 181 -4.72 -9.40 17.06
N CYS A 182 -3.93 -8.83 16.15
CA CYS A 182 -2.65 -9.37 15.74
C CYS A 182 -1.65 -9.40 16.91
N PHE A 183 -1.37 -8.24 17.53
CA PHE A 183 -0.29 -8.14 18.52
C PHE A 183 -0.63 -8.73 19.90
N ARG A 184 -1.89 -9.02 20.20
CA ARG A 184 -2.23 -9.84 21.37
C ARG A 184 -1.67 -11.27 21.31
N LYS A 185 -1.40 -11.78 20.11
CA LYS A 185 -0.91 -13.16 19.91
C LYS A 185 0.60 -13.33 20.16
N VAL A 186 1.31 -12.21 20.39
CA VAL A 186 2.77 -12.18 20.64
C VAL A 186 3.14 -11.50 21.97
N ARG A 187 2.17 -11.34 22.86
CA ARG A 187 2.36 -10.84 24.22
C ARG A 187 2.57 -11.97 25.22
#